data_3e11e6003802adf79860d6761626a200
#
_entry.id   3e11e6003802adf79860d6761626a200
#
_cell.length_a   1.000
_cell.length_b   1.000
_cell.length_c   1.000
_cell.angle_alpha   90.00
_cell.angle_beta   90.00
_cell.angle_gamma   90.00
#
_symmetry.space_group_name_H-M   'P 1'
#
loop_
_entity.id
_entity.type
_entity.pdbx_description
1 polymer ?
#
loop_
_entity_poly.entity_id
_entity_poly.type
_entity_poly.pdbx_seq_one_letter_code
_entity_poly.pdbx_strand_id
1 'polypeptide(L)' 'MIETASPSRFREFSLELASEVVQVFKDQPGTLIEALHKLQATFGYVDEAAMPMLARFFNLSRAEVHGVTSFYHDFRR' A
#
# COMPACT_ATOMS: atom_id res chain seq x y z
N MET A 1 -13.32 -22.43 -15.10
CA MET A 1 -13.21 -22.12 -14.58
C MET A 1 -12.96 -21.76 -13.93
N ILE A 2 -12.84 -21.66 -13.64
CA ILE A 2 -12.61 -21.40 -12.97
C ILE A 2 -12.20 -20.87 -12.38
N GLU A 3 -12.06 -20.73 -12.12
CA GLU A 3 -11.72 -20.34 -11.51
C GLU A 3 -11.35 -20.04 -10.89
N THR A 4 -11.29 -20.24 -11.05
CA THR A 4 -10.89 -20.04 -10.39
C THR A 4 -10.59 -19.57 -9.77
N ALA A 5 -10.89 -19.76 -9.97
CA ALA A 5 -10.67 -19.21 -9.40
C ALA A 5 -9.97 -18.41 -8.99
N SER A 6 -9.86 -17.94 -9.79
CA SER A 6 -8.93 -17.41 -9.13
C SER A 6 -9.32 -17.17 -7.80
N PRO A 7 -8.74 -17.68 -7.10
CA PRO A 7 -9.01 -17.58 -5.74
C PRO A 7 -8.67 -16.28 -5.16
N SER A 8 -7.75 -15.61 -5.74
CA SER A 8 -7.31 -14.40 -5.13
C SER A 8 -8.17 -13.25 -5.54
N ARG A 9 -8.71 -12.53 -4.60
CA ARG A 9 -9.41 -11.30 -4.86
C ARG A 9 -8.44 -10.15 -4.99
N PHE A 10 -7.16 -10.40 -4.72
CA PHE A 10 -6.18 -9.34 -4.70
C PHE A 10 -5.52 -9.22 -6.05
N ARG A 11 -5.15 -8.00 -6.39
CA ARG A 11 -4.39 -7.74 -7.59
C ARG A 11 -2.94 -8.11 -7.37
N GLU A 12 -2.28 -8.51 -8.44
CA GLU A 12 -0.86 -8.74 -8.38
C GLU A 12 -0.14 -7.40 -8.19
N PHE A 13 0.89 -7.38 -7.36
CA PHE A 13 1.53 -6.12 -7.03
C PHE A 13 2.18 -5.49 -8.25
N SER A 14 1.97 -4.18 -8.39
CA SER A 14 2.56 -3.36 -9.42
C SER A 14 2.76 -1.98 -8.84
N LEU A 15 3.97 -1.42 -9.01
CA LEU A 15 4.23 -0.08 -8.53
C LEU A 15 3.34 0.95 -9.20
N GLU A 16 3.06 0.74 -10.49
CA GLU A 16 2.15 1.63 -11.20
C GLU A 16 0.77 1.62 -10.58
N LEU A 17 0.25 0.44 -10.34
CA LEU A 17 -1.08 0.34 -9.76
C LEU A 17 -1.09 0.85 -8.33
N ALA A 18 -0.03 0.57 -7.57
CA ALA A 18 0.07 1.07 -6.21
C ALA A 18 0.05 2.60 -6.20
N SER A 19 0.77 3.20 -7.12
CA SER A 19 0.78 4.66 -7.23
C SER A 19 -0.62 5.19 -7.54
N GLU A 20 -1.35 4.52 -8.42
CA GLU A 20 -2.70 4.93 -8.75
C GLU A 20 -3.64 4.79 -7.55
N VAL A 21 -3.45 3.71 -6.81
CA VAL A 21 -4.31 3.43 -5.65
C VAL A 21 -4.20 4.55 -4.63
N VAL A 22 -2.99 5.08 -4.41
CA VAL A 22 -2.82 6.10 -3.38
C VAL A 22 -3.08 7.51 -3.90
N GLN A 23 -3.35 7.69 -5.19
CA GLN A 23 -3.58 9.02 -5.75
C GLN A 23 -4.75 9.74 -5.09
N VAL A 24 -5.72 8.99 -4.60
CA VAL A 24 -6.88 9.62 -3.95
C VAL A 24 -6.47 10.38 -2.70
N PHE A 25 -5.27 10.12 -2.17
CA PHE A 25 -4.79 10.80 -0.98
C PHE A 25 -3.84 11.94 -1.30
N LYS A 26 -3.72 12.28 -2.58
CA LYS A 26 -2.87 13.38 -2.98
C LYS A 26 -3.37 14.65 -2.30
N ASP A 27 -2.43 15.43 -1.80
CA ASP A 27 -2.73 16.69 -1.12
C ASP A 27 -3.53 16.51 0.17
N GLN A 28 -3.49 15.31 0.74
CA GLN A 28 -4.13 15.03 2.00
C GLN A 28 -3.09 14.54 3.00
N PRO A 29 -2.37 15.47 3.63
CA PRO A 29 -1.36 15.06 4.60
C PRO A 29 -2.00 14.29 5.76
N GLY A 30 -1.26 13.36 6.30
CA GLY A 30 -1.77 12.59 7.42
C GLY A 30 -2.59 11.39 7.05
N THR A 31 -2.66 11.04 5.77
CA THR A 31 -3.47 9.90 5.34
C THR A 31 -2.63 8.68 4.99
N LEU A 32 -1.41 8.59 5.54
CA LEU A 32 -0.55 7.45 5.24
C LEU A 32 -1.19 6.12 5.65
N ILE A 33 -1.83 6.10 6.82
CA ILE A 33 -2.46 4.87 7.30
C ILE A 33 -3.59 4.44 6.39
N GLU A 34 -4.40 5.39 5.95
CA GLU A 34 -5.47 5.08 5.01
C GLU A 34 -4.91 4.55 3.69
N ALA A 35 -3.80 5.12 3.24
CA ALA A 35 -3.17 4.66 2.01
C ALA A 35 -2.66 3.24 2.17
N LEU A 36 -2.05 2.92 3.32
CA LEU A 36 -1.58 1.58 3.59
C LEU A 36 -2.72 0.57 3.62
N HIS A 37 -3.83 0.95 4.23
CA HIS A 37 -5.00 0.08 4.24
C HIS A 37 -5.52 -0.18 2.83
N LYS A 38 -5.53 0.86 2.01
CA LYS A 38 -6.00 0.70 0.65
C LYS A 38 -5.08 -0.20 -0.16
N LEU A 39 -3.77 -0.06 0.04
CA LEU A 39 -2.82 -0.94 -0.63
C LEU A 39 -3.01 -2.39 -0.20
N GLN A 40 -3.18 -2.62 1.10
CA GLN A 40 -3.39 -3.96 1.58
C GLN A 40 -4.70 -4.55 1.05
N ALA A 41 -5.74 -3.73 0.97
CA ALA A 41 -7.01 -4.20 0.44
C ALA A 41 -6.88 -4.55 -1.04
N THR A 42 -6.04 -3.83 -1.77
CA THR A 42 -5.87 -4.07 -3.20
C THR A 42 -4.99 -5.28 -3.48
N PHE A 43 -3.89 -5.43 -2.75
CA PHE A 43 -2.87 -6.43 -3.05
C PHE A 43 -2.80 -7.56 -2.02
N GLY A 44 -3.50 -7.43 -0.92
CA GLY A 44 -3.47 -8.44 0.14
C GLY A 44 -2.35 -8.24 1.14
N TYR A 45 -1.42 -7.35 0.86
CA TYR A 45 -0.30 -7.05 1.73
C TYR A 45 0.31 -5.73 1.29
N VAL A 46 1.22 -5.19 2.09
CA VAL A 46 1.93 -3.97 1.72
C VAL A 46 3.33 -4.38 1.28
N ASP A 47 3.59 -4.27 -0.01
CA ASP A 47 4.86 -4.70 -0.59
C ASP A 47 5.97 -3.73 -0.19
N GLU A 48 7.14 -4.29 0.13
CA GLU A 48 8.29 -3.47 0.51
C GLU A 48 8.66 -2.49 -0.60
N ALA A 49 8.43 -2.87 -1.84
CA ALA A 49 8.76 -2.00 -2.96
C ALA A 49 7.93 -0.72 -2.96
N ALA A 50 6.80 -0.72 -2.27
CA ALA A 50 5.98 0.49 -2.17
C ALA A 50 6.52 1.50 -1.17
N MET A 51 7.42 1.09 -0.28
CA MET A 51 7.90 1.98 0.78
C MET A 51 8.56 3.24 0.26
N PRO A 52 9.52 3.15 -0.69
CA PRO A 52 10.12 4.37 -1.21
C PRO A 52 9.12 5.26 -1.93
N MET A 53 8.16 4.66 -2.62
CA MET A 53 7.14 5.43 -3.31
C MET A 53 6.26 6.18 -2.32
N LEU A 54 5.86 5.51 -1.24
CA LEU A 54 5.04 6.15 -0.21
C LEU A 54 5.81 7.27 0.48
N ALA A 55 7.10 7.03 0.75
CA ALA A 55 7.92 8.07 1.37
C ALA A 55 7.94 9.32 0.52
N ARG A 56 8.11 9.16 -0.78
CA ARG A 56 8.13 10.30 -1.69
C ARG A 56 6.75 10.92 -1.80
N PHE A 57 5.74 10.10 -1.92
CA PHE A 57 4.38 10.58 -2.11
C PHE A 57 3.91 11.45 -0.94
N PHE A 58 4.26 11.04 0.28
CA PHE A 58 3.82 11.74 1.48
C PHE A 58 4.91 12.67 2.04
N ASN A 59 6.04 12.77 1.37
CA ASN A 59 7.16 13.60 1.81
C ASN A 59 7.64 13.19 3.20
N LEU A 60 7.83 11.90 3.37
CA LEU A 60 8.29 11.32 4.62
C LEU A 60 9.59 10.57 4.38
N SER A 61 10.31 10.25 5.44
CA SER A 61 11.47 9.39 5.30
C SER A 61 11.02 7.94 5.18
N ARG A 62 11.89 7.10 4.63
CA ARG A 62 11.59 5.69 4.54
C ARG A 62 11.44 5.07 5.93
N ALA A 63 12.25 5.57 6.87
CA ALA A 63 12.15 5.08 8.25
C ALA A 63 10.80 5.39 8.85
N GLU A 64 10.24 6.55 8.55
CA GLU A 64 8.93 6.91 9.05
C GLU A 64 7.85 5.99 8.48
N VAL A 65 7.93 5.70 7.18
CA VAL A 65 6.95 4.81 6.56
C VAL A 65 7.07 3.41 7.14
N HIS A 66 8.30 2.92 7.28
CA HIS A 66 8.52 1.60 7.88
C HIS A 66 8.03 1.56 9.33
N GLY A 67 8.26 2.62 10.06
CA GLY A 67 7.82 2.69 11.45
C GLY A 67 6.32 2.56 11.57
N VAL A 68 5.59 3.31 10.75
CA VAL A 68 4.14 3.24 10.77
C VAL A 68 3.67 1.84 10.39
N THR A 69 4.25 1.27 9.33
CA THR A 69 3.85 -0.06 8.88
C THR A 69 4.10 -1.12 9.95
N SER A 70 5.21 -0.97 10.69
CA SER A 70 5.57 -1.94 11.71
C SER A 70 4.71 -1.82 12.97
N PHE A 71 4.28 -0.60 13.29
CA PHE A 71 3.48 -0.36 14.49
C PHE A 71 2.08 -0.92 14.37
N TYR A 72 1.55 -0.99 13.15
CA TYR A 72 0.17 -1.42 12.97
C TYR A 72 0.15 -2.87 12.55
N HIS A 73 -0.34 -3.71 13.45
CA HIS A 73 -0.35 -5.16 13.24
C HIS A 73 -1.24 -5.59 12.08
N ASP A 74 -2.10 -4.70 11.62
CA ASP A 74 -2.99 -5.01 10.53
C ASP A 74 -2.29 -5.13 9.19
N PHE A 75 -1.06 -4.62 9.09
CA PHE A 75 -0.38 -4.61 7.81
C PHE A 75 0.53 -5.81 7.65
N ARG A 76 0.39 -6.47 6.50
CA ARG A 76 1.20 -7.62 6.14
C ARG A 76 2.23 -7.21 5.11
N ARG A 77 3.39 -7.79 5.25
CA ARG A 77 4.47 -7.51 4.31
C ARG A 77 5.04 -8.79 3.76
#